data_b791b117f0c4cc2b01890bff1d71c553
#
_entry.id   b791b117f0c4cc2b01890bff1d71c553
#
_cell.length_a   1.000
_cell.length_b   1.000
_cell.length_c   1.000
_cell.angle_alpha   90.00
_cell.angle_beta   90.00
_cell.angle_gamma   90.00
#
_symmetry.space_group_name_H-M   'P 1'
#
loop_
_entity.id
_entity.type
_entity.pdbx_description
1 polymer ?
#
loop_
_entity_poly.entity_id
_entity_poly.type
_entity_poly.pdbx_seq_one_letter_code
_entity_poly.pdbx_strand_id
1 'polypeptide(L)'
;VSSSFSRIPVVSVVGATAAGKSDLAVALARALGGEVINTDSMQLYRGMDIGTAKLTTAEREGIPHHLLDVWEVTETASVAEYQRLARAEIDRLLAAGRPPVLVGGSGLYVRAAIDEMEFPGTDPVVRAHLEAELTEQGPATLHARLAVLDPAAAVAILPSNGRRIVRALEVIELTGRPFTASLPSNTAVYPAVQLGVAVPRPELDERIALRVDRMWQAGLLEEVRALEARGLREGLTAGRALGYQQVLAHFSGECTEEEARAETVRATKRFARRQESWFRRDERIHWLERPAGADPADLLERSLKLIEESF
;
A
#
# COMPACT_ATOMS: atom_id res chain seq x y z
N VAL A 1 -13.10 -21.12 21.60
CA VAL A 1 -13.29 -21.96 20.41
C VAL A 1 -11.88 -22.22 19.88
N SER A 2 -11.36 -23.44 20.07
CA SER A 2 -10.05 -23.87 19.57
C SER A 2 -10.21 -24.14 18.07
N SER A 3 -9.76 -23.23 17.23
CA SER A 3 -9.82 -23.43 15.78
C SER A 3 -8.80 -24.49 15.38
N SER A 4 -9.26 -25.62 14.90
CA SER A 4 -8.44 -26.70 14.37
C SER A 4 -8.13 -26.46 12.89
N PHE A 5 -7.37 -25.42 12.55
CA PHE A 5 -6.81 -25.31 11.20
C PHE A 5 -5.69 -26.36 11.05
N SER A 6 -5.72 -27.14 9.98
CA SER A 6 -4.62 -28.05 9.64
C SER A 6 -3.33 -27.30 9.28
N ARG A 7 -3.46 -26.02 8.90
CA ARG A 7 -2.38 -25.04 8.68
C ARG A 7 -2.89 -23.66 9.08
N ILE A 8 -2.03 -22.86 9.70
CA ILE A 8 -2.33 -21.48 10.07
C ILE A 8 -2.30 -20.61 8.81
N PRO A 9 -3.42 -19.99 8.41
CA PRO A 9 -3.45 -19.15 7.21
C PRO A 9 -2.84 -17.77 7.44
N VAL A 10 -2.28 -17.20 6.39
CA VAL A 10 -2.06 -15.76 6.29
C VAL A 10 -3.38 -15.12 5.82
N VAL A 11 -3.91 -14.17 6.57
CA VAL A 11 -5.12 -13.45 6.18
C VAL A 11 -4.73 -12.07 5.66
N SER A 12 -5.23 -11.65 4.51
CA SER A 12 -4.97 -10.32 3.97
C SER A 12 -6.27 -9.54 3.79
N VAL A 13 -6.37 -8.36 4.40
CA VAL A 13 -7.52 -7.45 4.32
C VAL A 13 -7.16 -6.28 3.42
N VAL A 14 -7.75 -6.25 2.22
CA VAL A 14 -7.43 -5.29 1.17
C VAL A 14 -8.64 -4.45 0.73
N GLY A 15 -8.41 -3.44 -0.07
CA GLY A 15 -9.46 -2.57 -0.62
C GLY A 15 -9.09 -1.09 -0.59
N ALA A 16 -10.02 -0.23 -1.00
CA ALA A 16 -9.81 1.20 -1.07
C ALA A 16 -9.60 1.85 0.32
N THR A 17 -8.93 3.01 0.35
CA THR A 17 -8.91 3.83 1.57
C THR A 17 -10.33 4.20 1.99
N ALA A 18 -10.57 4.38 3.28
CA ALA A 18 -11.88 4.63 3.90
C ALA A 18 -12.91 3.49 3.81
N ALA A 19 -12.55 2.28 3.30
CA ALA A 19 -13.48 1.14 3.25
C ALA A 19 -13.72 0.47 4.62
N GLY A 20 -12.88 0.73 5.66
CA GLY A 20 -13.00 0.11 6.99
C GLY A 20 -12.18 -1.17 7.15
N LYS A 21 -11.08 -1.27 6.40
CA LYS A 21 -10.15 -2.43 6.48
C LYS A 21 -9.52 -2.61 7.84
N SER A 22 -9.11 -1.50 8.48
CA SER A 22 -8.39 -1.54 9.75
C SER A 22 -9.25 -2.11 10.88
N ASP A 23 -10.52 -1.68 10.95
CA ASP A 23 -11.48 -2.18 11.95
C ASP A 23 -11.68 -3.69 11.78
N LEU A 24 -11.86 -4.16 10.53
CA LEU A 24 -11.99 -5.59 10.22
C LEU A 24 -10.73 -6.36 10.58
N ALA A 25 -9.54 -5.82 10.30
CA ALA A 25 -8.28 -6.49 10.60
C ALA A 25 -8.06 -6.65 12.12
N VAL A 26 -8.40 -5.64 12.92
CA VAL A 26 -8.36 -5.72 14.39
C VAL A 26 -9.34 -6.78 14.90
N ALA A 27 -10.57 -6.78 14.38
CA ALA A 27 -11.59 -7.74 14.75
C ALA A 27 -11.18 -9.19 14.39
N LEU A 28 -10.62 -9.41 13.19
CA LEU A 28 -10.11 -10.71 12.75
C LEU A 28 -8.91 -11.16 13.59
N ALA A 29 -7.93 -10.28 13.83
CA ALA A 29 -6.78 -10.61 14.66
C ALA A 29 -7.21 -11.04 16.07
N ARG A 30 -8.21 -10.35 16.66
CA ARG A 30 -8.79 -10.73 17.96
C ARG A 30 -9.48 -12.10 17.90
N ALA A 31 -10.34 -12.32 16.91
CA ALA A 31 -11.12 -13.55 16.79
C ALA A 31 -10.22 -14.77 16.54
N LEU A 32 -9.14 -14.61 15.79
CA LEU A 32 -8.22 -15.68 15.41
C LEU A 32 -7.05 -15.84 16.39
N GLY A 33 -6.89 -14.96 17.38
CA GLY A 33 -5.70 -14.94 18.25
C GLY A 33 -4.41 -14.54 17.52
N GLY A 34 -4.55 -13.78 16.44
CA GLY A 34 -3.47 -13.33 15.57
C GLY A 34 -2.94 -11.93 15.90
N GLU A 35 -2.07 -11.44 15.03
CA GLU A 35 -1.48 -10.08 15.11
C GLU A 35 -1.54 -9.41 13.74
N VAL A 36 -1.54 -8.08 13.72
CA VAL A 36 -1.68 -7.29 12.49
C VAL A 36 -0.30 -6.94 11.90
N ILE A 37 -0.17 -7.07 10.58
CA ILE A 37 1.00 -6.60 9.81
C ILE A 37 0.53 -5.52 8.84
N ASN A 38 1.13 -4.32 8.93
CA ASN A 38 0.82 -3.22 8.04
C ASN A 38 1.32 -3.46 6.62
N THR A 39 0.46 -3.20 5.62
CA THR A 39 0.81 -3.18 4.19
C THR A 39 0.54 -1.82 3.54
N ASP A 40 0.31 -0.77 4.31
CA ASP A 40 0.23 0.60 3.79
C ASP A 40 1.62 1.23 3.77
N SER A 41 2.07 1.63 2.58
CA SER A 41 3.42 2.17 2.37
C SER A 41 3.70 3.47 3.13
N MET A 42 2.66 4.27 3.43
CA MET A 42 2.85 5.55 4.12
C MET A 42 2.82 5.41 5.64
N GLN A 43 2.15 4.40 6.18
CA GLN A 43 2.15 4.12 7.63
C GLN A 43 3.48 3.53 8.12
N LEU A 44 4.40 3.17 7.22
CA LEU A 44 5.76 2.78 7.55
C LEU A 44 6.61 3.94 8.08
N TYR A 45 6.21 5.19 7.81
CA TYR A 45 6.94 6.37 8.21
C TYR A 45 6.57 6.86 9.62
N ARG A 46 7.58 7.17 10.42
CA ARG A 46 7.44 7.69 11.79
C ARG A 46 6.83 9.07 11.81
N GLY A 47 5.76 9.21 12.59
CA GLY A 47 5.06 10.48 12.78
C GLY A 47 4.14 10.86 11.62
N MET A 48 3.99 10.02 10.58
CA MET A 48 2.95 10.15 9.59
C MET A 48 1.70 9.40 10.08
N ASP A 49 0.98 9.98 11.03
CA ASP A 49 -0.08 9.30 11.77
C ASP A 49 -1.47 9.75 11.32
N ILE A 50 -1.74 11.06 11.41
CA ILE A 50 -3.03 11.66 11.07
C ILE A 50 -3.30 11.52 9.58
N GLY A 51 -2.38 11.99 8.74
CA GLY A 51 -2.54 12.01 7.29
C GLY A 51 -2.60 10.64 6.63
N THR A 52 -2.09 9.60 7.30
CA THR A 52 -2.19 8.19 6.85
C THR A 52 -3.34 7.43 7.50
N ALA A 53 -4.07 8.05 8.43
CA ALA A 53 -5.08 7.42 9.27
C ALA A 53 -4.54 6.15 9.99
N LYS A 54 -3.33 6.24 10.53
CA LYS A 54 -2.73 5.20 11.35
C LYS A 54 -3.55 5.03 12.63
N LEU A 55 -3.91 3.80 12.97
CA LEU A 55 -4.68 3.53 14.19
C LEU A 55 -3.89 3.97 15.43
N THR A 56 -4.55 4.70 16.32
CA THR A 56 -4.03 5.01 17.65
C THR A 56 -3.88 3.74 18.49
N THR A 57 -3.11 3.80 19.57
CA THR A 57 -2.97 2.65 20.49
C THR A 57 -4.33 2.19 21.05
N ALA A 58 -5.25 3.11 21.30
CA ALA A 58 -6.60 2.78 21.77
C ALA A 58 -7.41 2.03 20.71
N GLU A 59 -7.36 2.48 19.44
CA GLU A 59 -8.06 1.86 18.32
C GLU A 59 -7.49 0.49 17.92
N ARG A 60 -6.24 0.18 18.29
CA ARG A 60 -5.65 -1.16 18.12
C ARG A 60 -6.19 -2.18 19.12
N GLU A 61 -6.88 -1.75 20.17
CA GLU A 61 -7.57 -2.57 21.16
C GLU A 61 -6.69 -3.68 21.76
N GLY A 62 -5.41 -3.38 22.00
CA GLY A 62 -4.43 -4.32 22.54
C GLY A 62 -3.85 -5.31 21.52
N ILE A 63 -4.27 -5.29 20.26
CA ILE A 63 -3.72 -6.14 19.20
C ILE A 63 -2.36 -5.58 18.76
N PRO A 64 -1.28 -6.40 18.78
CA PRO A 64 0.01 -5.98 18.25
C PRO A 64 -0.07 -5.65 16.75
N HIS A 65 0.53 -4.52 16.38
CA HIS A 65 0.65 -4.08 14.99
C HIS A 65 2.12 -3.96 14.62
N HIS A 66 2.51 -4.67 13.58
CA HIS A 66 3.88 -4.70 13.08
C HIS A 66 4.03 -3.86 11.82
N LEU A 67 5.24 -3.42 11.56
CA LEU A 67 5.62 -2.60 10.41
C LEU A 67 4.87 -1.25 10.36
N LEU A 68 4.68 -0.65 11.52
CA LEU A 68 4.40 0.76 11.67
C LEU A 68 5.68 1.47 12.12
N ASP A 69 5.87 2.73 11.70
CA ASP A 69 6.99 3.56 12.19
C ASP A 69 8.39 2.95 11.98
N VAL A 70 8.60 2.34 10.81
CA VAL A 70 9.86 1.65 10.45
C VAL A 70 10.93 2.64 9.99
N TRP A 71 10.54 3.63 9.17
CA TRP A 71 11.44 4.55 8.48
C TRP A 71 11.25 6.00 8.92
N GLU A 72 12.33 6.78 8.83
CA GLU A 72 12.25 8.23 8.93
C GLU A 72 11.75 8.82 7.61
N VAL A 73 11.13 10.02 7.67
CA VAL A 73 10.53 10.67 6.49
C VAL A 73 11.54 11.04 5.39
N THR A 74 12.83 11.09 5.73
CA THR A 74 13.93 11.32 4.79
C THR A 74 14.36 10.05 4.05
N GLU A 75 14.01 8.87 4.57
CA GLU A 75 14.39 7.60 3.97
C GLU A 75 13.50 7.26 2.76
N THR A 76 14.08 6.63 1.78
CA THR A 76 13.33 6.17 0.60
C THR A 76 12.74 4.79 0.84
N ALA A 77 11.41 4.67 0.78
CA ALA A 77 10.75 3.39 0.90
C ALA A 77 11.20 2.41 -0.19
N SER A 78 11.64 1.23 0.23
CA SER A 78 12.01 0.13 -0.65
C SER A 78 11.04 -1.03 -0.49
N VAL A 79 10.38 -1.43 -1.59
CA VAL A 79 9.47 -2.59 -1.57
C VAL A 79 10.24 -3.88 -1.28
N ALA A 80 11.50 -3.99 -1.72
CA ALA A 80 12.37 -5.14 -1.44
C ALA A 80 12.66 -5.26 0.07
N GLU A 81 12.99 -4.15 0.72
CA GLU A 81 13.23 -4.12 2.16
C GLU A 81 11.93 -4.40 2.93
N TYR A 82 10.82 -3.81 2.50
CA TYR A 82 9.52 -4.12 3.07
C TYR A 82 9.20 -5.61 2.96
N GLN A 83 9.42 -6.25 1.79
CA GLN A 83 9.20 -7.68 1.60
C GLN A 83 9.98 -8.52 2.61
N ARG A 84 11.26 -8.20 2.79
CA ARG A 84 12.12 -8.89 3.76
C ARG A 84 11.57 -8.77 5.19
N LEU A 85 11.18 -7.57 5.59
CA LEU A 85 10.62 -7.30 6.92
C LEU A 85 9.26 -8.00 7.11
N ALA A 86 8.36 -7.88 6.12
CA ALA A 86 7.02 -8.46 6.20
C ALA A 86 7.07 -9.98 6.29
N ARG A 87 7.91 -10.63 5.47
CA ARG A 87 8.07 -12.09 5.51
C ARG A 87 8.70 -12.56 6.81
N ALA A 88 9.68 -11.85 7.35
CA ALA A 88 10.26 -12.17 8.66
C ALA A 88 9.20 -12.14 9.78
N GLU A 89 8.27 -11.15 9.75
CA GLU A 89 7.17 -11.08 10.72
C GLU A 89 6.12 -12.17 10.48
N ILE A 90 5.77 -12.47 9.23
CA ILE A 90 4.87 -13.58 8.89
C ILE A 90 5.44 -14.90 9.42
N ASP A 91 6.71 -15.20 9.11
CA ASP A 91 7.36 -16.44 9.53
C ASP A 91 7.44 -16.56 11.06
N ARG A 92 7.76 -15.45 11.75
CA ARG A 92 7.78 -15.40 13.22
C ARG A 92 6.40 -15.72 13.82
N LEU A 93 5.33 -15.14 13.27
CA LEU A 93 3.97 -15.37 13.75
C LEU A 93 3.52 -16.80 13.48
N LEU A 94 3.75 -17.31 12.28
CA LEU A 94 3.41 -18.69 11.93
C LEU A 94 4.15 -19.70 12.82
N ALA A 95 5.44 -19.47 13.08
CA ALA A 95 6.23 -20.31 14.00
C ALA A 95 5.70 -20.25 15.46
N ALA A 96 5.09 -19.13 15.85
CA ALA A 96 4.46 -18.98 17.17
C ALA A 96 3.01 -19.51 17.24
N GLY A 97 2.50 -20.08 16.15
CA GLY A 97 1.12 -20.57 16.09
C GLY A 97 0.07 -19.44 16.01
N ARG A 98 0.45 -18.24 15.57
CA ARG A 98 -0.43 -17.05 15.50
C ARG A 98 -0.71 -16.68 14.05
N PRO A 99 -1.97 -16.53 13.64
CA PRO A 99 -2.32 -16.07 12.29
C PRO A 99 -1.85 -14.65 12.02
N PRO A 100 -1.03 -14.41 10.97
CA PRO A 100 -0.71 -13.06 10.51
C PRO A 100 -1.91 -12.46 9.78
N VAL A 101 -2.36 -11.25 10.19
CA VAL A 101 -3.43 -10.49 9.54
C VAL A 101 -2.81 -9.27 8.85
N LEU A 102 -2.61 -9.35 7.57
CA LEU A 102 -2.08 -8.26 6.75
C LEU A 102 -3.20 -7.25 6.46
N VAL A 103 -2.92 -5.95 6.57
CA VAL A 103 -3.91 -4.92 6.27
C VAL A 103 -3.31 -3.72 5.54
N GLY A 104 -3.92 -3.31 4.44
CA GLY A 104 -3.56 -2.07 3.77
C GLY A 104 -4.19 -1.87 2.39
N GLY A 105 -3.86 -0.73 1.80
CA GLY A 105 -4.33 -0.32 0.48
C GLY A 105 -3.25 -0.31 -0.59
N SER A 106 -2.01 -0.69 -0.28
CA SER A 106 -0.89 -0.69 -1.22
C SER A 106 -0.71 -2.08 -1.85
N GLY A 107 -1.40 -2.32 -2.97
CA GLY A 107 -1.46 -3.65 -3.60
C GLY A 107 -0.08 -4.26 -3.91
N LEU A 108 0.91 -3.43 -4.30
CA LEU A 108 2.27 -3.91 -4.49
C LEU A 108 2.90 -4.44 -3.20
N TYR A 109 2.62 -3.81 -2.05
CA TYR A 109 3.12 -4.22 -0.74
C TYR A 109 2.46 -5.52 -0.27
N VAL A 110 1.15 -5.64 -0.45
CA VAL A 110 0.44 -6.89 -0.19
C VAL A 110 1.06 -8.04 -0.99
N ARG A 111 1.21 -7.86 -2.30
CA ARG A 111 1.81 -8.89 -3.18
C ARG A 111 3.26 -9.18 -2.82
N ALA A 112 4.06 -8.18 -2.50
CA ALA A 112 5.43 -8.36 -2.05
C ALA A 112 5.52 -9.26 -0.80
N ALA A 113 4.58 -9.12 0.12
CA ALA A 113 4.53 -9.94 1.33
C ALA A 113 4.15 -11.40 1.03
N ILE A 114 3.11 -11.63 0.20
CA ILE A 114 2.49 -12.95 0.08
C ILE A 114 2.81 -13.72 -1.20
N ASP A 115 3.23 -13.06 -2.29
CA ASP A 115 3.49 -13.68 -3.60
C ASP A 115 4.98 -13.85 -3.87
N GLU A 116 5.30 -14.80 -4.74
CA GLU A 116 6.64 -14.91 -5.31
C GLU A 116 6.95 -13.67 -6.15
N MET A 117 7.83 -12.83 -5.63
CA MET A 117 8.29 -11.62 -6.29
C MET A 117 9.78 -11.45 -6.07
N GLU A 118 10.49 -11.24 -7.16
CA GLU A 118 11.89 -10.83 -7.13
C GLU A 118 11.98 -9.31 -7.29
N PHE A 119 12.79 -8.69 -6.47
CA PHE A 119 13.13 -7.28 -6.61
C PHE A 119 14.61 -7.16 -6.98
N PRO A 120 14.91 -7.11 -8.28
CA PRO A 120 16.27 -6.80 -8.72
C PRO A 120 16.73 -5.49 -8.07
N GLY A 121 17.97 -5.46 -7.61
CA GLY A 121 18.54 -4.27 -6.98
C GLY A 121 18.42 -3.01 -7.82
N THR A 122 18.85 -1.90 -7.30
CA THR A 122 18.99 -0.62 -8.01
C THR A 122 20.46 -0.23 -8.01
N ASP A 123 20.93 0.34 -9.12
CA ASP A 123 22.23 0.98 -9.19
C ASP A 123 22.03 2.48 -9.43
N PRO A 124 22.48 3.34 -8.49
CA PRO A 124 22.31 4.78 -8.63
C PRO A 124 22.97 5.37 -9.87
N VAL A 125 24.07 4.79 -10.36
CA VAL A 125 24.79 5.27 -11.54
C VAL A 125 24.01 4.93 -12.81
N VAL A 126 23.60 3.65 -12.94
CA VAL A 126 22.76 3.20 -14.05
C VAL A 126 21.45 3.97 -14.10
N ARG A 127 20.81 4.15 -12.94
CA ARG A 127 19.57 4.93 -12.84
C ARG A 127 19.74 6.37 -13.27
N ALA A 128 20.76 7.06 -12.76
CA ALA A 128 21.01 8.46 -13.11
C ALA A 128 21.30 8.61 -14.61
N HIS A 129 22.02 7.67 -15.21
CA HIS A 129 22.27 7.65 -16.66
C HIS A 129 20.97 7.52 -17.46
N LEU A 130 20.12 6.55 -17.12
CA LEU A 130 18.82 6.36 -17.80
C LEU A 130 17.84 7.52 -17.57
N GLU A 131 17.87 8.18 -16.42
CA GLU A 131 17.06 9.38 -16.15
C GLU A 131 17.56 10.60 -16.95
N ALA A 132 18.87 10.73 -17.14
CA ALA A 132 19.44 11.74 -18.04
C ALA A 132 19.04 11.49 -19.51
N GLU A 133 19.17 10.23 -19.99
CA GLU A 133 18.69 9.85 -21.32
C GLU A 133 17.18 10.14 -21.50
N LEU A 134 16.36 9.84 -20.47
CA LEU A 134 14.93 10.14 -20.49
C LEU A 134 14.67 11.64 -20.68
N THR A 135 15.46 12.47 -20.01
CA THR A 135 15.32 13.94 -20.09
C THR A 135 15.74 14.46 -21.45
N GLU A 136 16.81 13.93 -22.02
CA GLU A 136 17.37 14.36 -23.31
C GLU A 136 16.58 13.85 -24.52
N GLN A 137 16.24 12.56 -24.52
CA GLN A 137 15.67 11.88 -25.69
C GLN A 137 14.15 11.69 -25.62
N GLY A 138 13.58 11.88 -24.43
CA GLY A 138 12.16 11.68 -24.17
C GLY A 138 11.72 10.23 -23.98
N PRO A 139 10.52 10.02 -23.44
CA PRO A 139 10.06 8.69 -23.04
C PRO A 139 9.76 7.78 -24.25
N ALA A 140 9.41 8.33 -25.41
CA ALA A 140 9.11 7.53 -26.59
C ALA A 140 10.34 6.78 -27.12
N THR A 141 11.52 7.42 -27.11
CA THR A 141 12.79 6.82 -27.56
C THR A 141 13.18 5.67 -26.64
N LEU A 142 13.13 5.88 -25.32
CA LEU A 142 13.44 4.83 -24.35
C LEU A 142 12.41 3.69 -24.39
N HIS A 143 11.15 3.99 -24.67
CA HIS A 143 10.12 2.97 -24.86
C HIS A 143 10.39 2.10 -26.10
N ALA A 144 10.84 2.69 -27.21
CA ALA A 144 11.25 1.95 -28.39
C ALA A 144 12.45 1.01 -28.09
N ARG A 145 13.44 1.49 -27.33
CA ARG A 145 14.56 0.66 -26.82
C ARG A 145 14.05 -0.50 -25.97
N LEU A 146 13.11 -0.24 -25.05
CA LEU A 146 12.47 -1.27 -24.23
C LEU A 146 11.74 -2.31 -25.09
N ALA A 147 11.05 -1.88 -26.15
CA ALA A 147 10.34 -2.77 -27.05
C ALA A 147 11.25 -3.76 -27.80
N VAL A 148 12.52 -3.40 -28.02
CA VAL A 148 13.53 -4.31 -28.60
C VAL A 148 14.03 -5.31 -27.53
N LEU A 149 14.26 -4.84 -26.30
CA LEU A 149 14.86 -5.66 -25.24
C LEU A 149 13.83 -6.55 -24.51
N ASP A 150 12.62 -6.06 -24.35
CA ASP A 150 11.50 -6.75 -23.71
C ASP A 150 10.17 -6.27 -24.30
N PRO A 151 9.72 -6.89 -25.42
CA PRO A 151 8.46 -6.52 -26.08
C PRO A 151 7.24 -6.63 -25.16
N ALA A 152 7.24 -7.60 -24.26
CA ALA A 152 6.12 -7.81 -23.34
C ALA A 152 6.04 -6.68 -22.30
N ALA A 153 7.17 -6.23 -21.77
CA ALA A 153 7.22 -5.05 -20.91
C ALA A 153 6.75 -3.78 -21.65
N ALA A 154 7.16 -3.60 -22.91
CA ALA A 154 6.77 -2.43 -23.70
C ALA A 154 5.25 -2.41 -23.96
N VAL A 155 4.61 -3.55 -24.18
CA VAL A 155 3.15 -3.63 -24.29
C VAL A 155 2.45 -3.25 -22.97
N ALA A 156 3.03 -3.64 -21.83
CA ALA A 156 2.43 -3.40 -20.51
C ALA A 156 2.71 -2.00 -19.94
N ILE A 157 3.69 -1.29 -20.47
CA ILE A 157 4.12 0.04 -20.00
C ILE A 157 3.74 1.10 -21.03
N LEU A 158 2.94 2.08 -20.61
CA LEU A 158 2.58 3.19 -21.49
C LEU A 158 3.83 3.97 -21.95
N PRO A 159 3.93 4.37 -23.23
CA PRO A 159 5.07 5.14 -23.75
C PRO A 159 5.34 6.45 -23.01
N SER A 160 4.34 7.03 -22.34
CA SER A 160 4.47 8.25 -21.54
C SER A 160 4.97 8.00 -20.11
N ASN A 161 5.09 6.74 -19.67
CA ASN A 161 5.49 6.41 -18.31
C ASN A 161 7.01 6.26 -18.18
N GLY A 162 7.74 7.38 -18.32
CA GLY A 162 9.20 7.43 -18.29
C GLY A 162 9.81 6.75 -17.07
N ARG A 163 9.24 6.96 -15.87
CA ARG A 163 9.73 6.32 -14.64
C ARG A 163 9.71 4.79 -14.73
N ARG A 164 8.63 4.21 -15.26
CA ARG A 164 8.52 2.75 -15.37
C ARG A 164 9.38 2.19 -16.48
N ILE A 165 9.58 2.96 -17.56
CA ILE A 165 10.50 2.62 -18.66
C ILE A 165 11.93 2.59 -18.12
N VAL A 166 12.38 3.64 -17.43
CA VAL A 166 13.71 3.69 -16.80
C VAL A 166 13.92 2.50 -15.88
N ARG A 167 12.95 2.17 -15.03
CA ARG A 167 13.07 1.02 -14.15
C ARG A 167 13.19 -0.30 -14.89
N ALA A 168 12.44 -0.48 -15.97
CA ALA A 168 12.52 -1.71 -16.78
C ALA A 168 13.89 -1.84 -17.45
N LEU A 169 14.40 -0.75 -18.04
CA LEU A 169 15.74 -0.75 -18.66
C LEU A 169 16.85 -0.96 -17.63
N GLU A 170 16.77 -0.33 -16.45
CA GLU A 170 17.71 -0.56 -15.34
C GLU A 170 17.76 -2.04 -14.94
N VAL A 171 16.60 -2.68 -14.75
CA VAL A 171 16.54 -4.11 -14.39
C VAL A 171 17.19 -4.98 -15.48
N ILE A 172 16.91 -4.68 -16.73
CA ILE A 172 17.53 -5.42 -17.86
C ILE A 172 19.05 -5.24 -17.86
N GLU A 173 19.54 -4.02 -17.63
CA GLU A 173 20.97 -3.71 -17.62
C GLU A 173 21.69 -4.40 -16.45
N LEU A 174 21.09 -4.41 -15.26
CA LEU A 174 21.66 -5.02 -14.07
C LEU A 174 21.63 -6.55 -14.07
N THR A 175 20.60 -7.14 -14.66
CA THR A 175 20.36 -8.59 -14.55
C THR A 175 20.65 -9.36 -15.83
N GLY A 176 20.72 -8.70 -16.98
CA GLY A 176 20.76 -9.33 -18.29
C GLY A 176 19.48 -10.10 -18.67
N ARG A 177 18.40 -9.96 -17.87
CA ARG A 177 17.12 -10.67 -18.07
C ARG A 177 16.00 -9.69 -18.39
N PRO A 178 14.98 -10.11 -19.17
CA PRO A 178 13.79 -9.27 -19.39
C PRO A 178 13.16 -8.79 -18.07
N PHE A 179 12.66 -7.56 -18.06
CA PHE A 179 11.96 -7.01 -16.91
C PHE A 179 10.71 -7.83 -16.55
N THR A 180 10.00 -8.36 -17.56
CA THR A 180 8.83 -9.21 -17.36
C THR A 180 9.14 -10.50 -16.60
N ALA A 181 10.38 -10.99 -16.61
CA ALA A 181 10.79 -12.15 -15.82
C ALA A 181 10.79 -11.88 -14.30
N SER A 182 10.82 -10.60 -13.90
CA SER A 182 10.73 -10.18 -12.48
C SER A 182 9.34 -9.71 -12.06
N LEU A 183 8.35 -9.75 -12.96
CA LEU A 183 6.97 -9.42 -12.61
C LEU A 183 6.37 -10.52 -11.72
N PRO A 184 5.46 -10.13 -10.80
CA PRO A 184 4.86 -11.10 -9.89
C PRO A 184 4.13 -12.20 -10.66
N SER A 185 4.49 -13.45 -10.39
CA SER A 185 3.60 -14.59 -10.64
C SER A 185 2.40 -14.49 -9.68
N ASN A 186 1.24 -15.07 -10.01
CA ASN A 186 0.15 -15.17 -9.04
C ASN A 186 0.37 -16.36 -8.07
N THR A 187 1.62 -16.80 -7.88
CA THR A 187 2.01 -17.87 -6.99
C THR A 187 2.23 -17.31 -5.58
N ALA A 188 1.46 -17.81 -4.64
CA ALA A 188 1.60 -17.42 -3.23
C ALA A 188 2.74 -18.20 -2.56
N VAL A 189 3.55 -17.52 -1.75
CA VAL A 189 4.59 -18.12 -0.88
C VAL A 189 3.97 -18.77 0.35
N TYR A 190 2.84 -18.24 0.80
CA TYR A 190 2.12 -18.71 1.98
C TYR A 190 0.71 -19.19 1.60
N PRO A 191 0.13 -20.17 2.31
CA PRO A 191 -1.31 -20.41 2.27
C PRO A 191 -2.01 -19.13 2.74
N ALA A 192 -2.72 -18.44 1.86
CA ALA A 192 -3.28 -17.12 2.13
C ALA A 192 -4.73 -16.98 1.67
N VAL A 193 -5.56 -16.35 2.50
CA VAL A 193 -6.90 -15.88 2.13
C VAL A 193 -6.86 -14.36 1.99
N GLN A 194 -7.32 -13.85 0.87
CA GLN A 194 -7.40 -12.42 0.62
C GLN A 194 -8.86 -11.95 0.67
N LEU A 195 -9.17 -11.06 1.60
CA LEU A 195 -10.51 -10.49 1.82
C LEU A 195 -10.53 -9.04 1.33
N GLY A 196 -11.34 -8.76 0.32
CA GLY A 196 -11.52 -7.42 -0.21
C GLY A 196 -12.74 -6.73 0.40
N VAL A 197 -12.59 -5.56 1.01
CA VAL A 197 -13.72 -4.78 1.53
C VAL A 197 -14.21 -3.83 0.44
N ALA A 198 -15.45 -4.05 -0.03
CA ALA A 198 -16.11 -3.24 -1.06
C ALA A 198 -17.18 -2.34 -0.41
N VAL A 199 -17.11 -1.04 -0.72
CA VAL A 199 -18.09 -0.03 -0.30
C VAL A 199 -18.66 0.63 -1.55
N PRO A 200 -19.99 0.84 -1.65
CA PRO A 200 -20.58 1.55 -2.77
C PRO A 200 -19.93 2.91 -3.01
N ARG A 201 -19.67 3.25 -4.27
CA ARG A 201 -18.85 4.42 -4.63
C ARG A 201 -19.33 5.74 -4.04
N PRO A 202 -20.64 6.08 -4.08
CA PRO A 202 -21.11 7.33 -3.48
C PRO A 202 -20.78 7.42 -1.99
N GLU A 203 -21.02 6.34 -1.26
CA GLU A 203 -20.71 6.25 0.17
C GLU A 203 -19.21 6.34 0.47
N LEU A 204 -18.39 5.65 -0.33
CA LEU A 204 -16.93 5.73 -0.20
C LEU A 204 -16.42 7.16 -0.40
N ASP A 205 -16.99 7.88 -1.36
CA ASP A 205 -16.64 9.27 -1.65
C ASP A 205 -17.02 10.22 -0.49
N GLU A 206 -18.14 9.98 0.19
CA GLU A 206 -18.55 10.69 1.41
C GLU A 206 -17.63 10.36 2.59
N ARG A 207 -17.33 9.09 2.80
CA ARG A 207 -16.41 8.65 3.85
C ARG A 207 -15.01 9.25 3.68
N ILE A 208 -14.53 9.37 2.43
CA ILE A 208 -13.26 10.04 2.12
C ILE A 208 -13.31 11.52 2.50
N ALA A 209 -14.37 12.25 2.13
CA ALA A 209 -14.50 13.65 2.46
C ALA A 209 -14.52 13.87 3.99
N LEU A 210 -15.35 13.11 4.70
CA LEU A 210 -15.43 13.16 6.15
C LEU A 210 -14.09 12.80 6.83
N ARG A 211 -13.36 11.83 6.30
CA ARG A 211 -12.04 11.47 6.81
C ARG A 211 -11.03 12.60 6.67
N VAL A 212 -10.99 13.27 5.51
CA VAL A 212 -10.11 14.41 5.30
C VAL A 212 -10.48 15.54 6.26
N ASP A 213 -11.77 15.82 6.47
CA ASP A 213 -12.22 16.82 7.43
C ASP A 213 -11.73 16.51 8.86
N ARG A 214 -11.84 15.24 9.27
CA ARG A 214 -11.33 14.80 10.58
C ARG A 214 -9.81 14.91 10.69
N MET A 215 -9.05 14.64 9.62
CA MET A 215 -7.60 14.83 9.61
C MET A 215 -7.21 16.27 9.85
N TRP A 216 -7.90 17.23 9.22
CA TRP A 216 -7.69 18.66 9.46
C TRP A 216 -8.00 19.07 10.91
N GLN A 217 -9.14 18.60 11.43
CA GLN A 217 -9.55 18.84 12.82
C GLN A 217 -8.61 18.20 13.85
N ALA A 218 -7.99 17.07 13.50
CA ALA A 218 -7.06 16.37 14.37
C ALA A 218 -5.64 16.95 14.36
N GLY A 219 -5.35 17.99 13.54
CA GLY A 219 -4.08 18.68 13.54
C GLY A 219 -3.13 18.20 12.44
N LEU A 220 -3.64 17.85 11.25
CA LEU A 220 -2.78 17.45 10.12
C LEU A 220 -1.75 18.52 9.75
N LEU A 221 -2.10 19.81 9.85
CA LEU A 221 -1.17 20.91 9.55
C LEU A 221 0.00 20.90 10.51
N GLU A 222 -0.27 20.72 11.80
CA GLU A 222 0.75 20.64 12.86
C GLU A 222 1.64 19.43 12.67
N GLU A 223 1.06 18.27 12.32
CA GLU A 223 1.82 17.07 12.00
C GLU A 223 2.76 17.31 10.82
N VAL A 224 2.28 17.90 9.72
CA VAL A 224 3.12 18.21 8.54
C VAL A 224 4.22 19.21 8.88
N ARG A 225 3.94 20.24 9.68
CA ARG A 225 4.95 21.22 10.11
C ARG A 225 6.06 20.56 10.95
N ALA A 226 5.69 19.67 11.86
CA ALA A 226 6.66 18.91 12.67
C ALA A 226 7.52 17.98 11.80
N LEU A 227 6.92 17.35 10.80
CA LEU A 227 7.64 16.47 9.87
C LEU A 227 8.50 17.26 8.87
N GLU A 228 8.08 18.44 8.45
CA GLU A 228 8.88 19.34 7.62
C GLU A 228 10.19 19.72 8.32
N ALA A 229 10.13 20.02 9.63
CA ALA A 229 11.32 20.25 10.44
C ALA A 229 12.24 19.02 10.57
N ARG A 230 11.74 17.83 10.23
CA ARG A 230 12.48 16.55 10.20
C ARG A 230 12.90 16.14 8.79
N GLY A 231 12.75 17.00 7.80
CA GLY A 231 13.18 16.74 6.43
C GLY A 231 12.13 16.06 5.54
N LEU A 232 10.83 16.25 5.78
CA LEU A 232 9.77 15.67 4.94
C LEU A 232 9.89 16.10 3.47
N ARG A 233 10.35 17.34 3.18
CA ARG A 233 10.50 17.83 1.80
C ARG A 233 11.62 17.12 1.03
N GLU A 234 12.67 16.70 1.71
CA GLU A 234 13.78 15.97 1.14
C GLU A 234 13.45 14.49 0.88
N GLY A 235 12.42 13.99 1.56
CA GLY A 235 11.95 12.62 1.42
C GLY A 235 11.30 12.34 0.07
N LEU A 236 11.95 11.58 -0.79
CA LEU A 236 11.48 11.26 -2.14
C LEU A 236 10.11 10.57 -2.19
N THR A 237 9.74 9.87 -1.11
CA THR A 237 8.49 9.10 -1.01
C THR A 237 7.51 9.75 -0.05
N ALA A 238 7.92 10.05 1.18
CA ALA A 238 7.06 10.58 2.24
C ALA A 238 6.45 11.94 1.88
N GLY A 239 7.25 12.87 1.34
CA GLY A 239 6.79 14.21 0.94
C GLY A 239 5.75 14.22 -0.20
N ARG A 240 5.59 13.09 -0.90
CA ARG A 240 4.58 12.92 -1.96
C ARG A 240 3.31 12.21 -1.51
N ALA A 241 3.20 11.90 -0.21
CA ALA A 241 2.01 11.28 0.35
C ALA A 241 0.81 12.22 0.24
N LEU A 242 -0.37 11.62 -0.02
CA LEU A 242 -1.63 12.37 -0.10
C LEU A 242 -1.93 13.05 1.25
N GLY A 243 -2.40 14.25 1.21
CA GLY A 243 -2.55 15.13 2.36
C GLY A 243 -1.28 15.93 2.63
N TYR A 244 -0.14 15.27 2.76
CA TYR A 244 1.15 15.94 3.07
C TYR A 244 1.61 16.84 1.94
N GLN A 245 1.63 16.38 0.69
CA GLN A 245 2.03 17.21 -0.44
C GLN A 245 1.11 18.44 -0.62
N GLN A 246 -0.19 18.33 -0.33
CA GLN A 246 -1.13 19.45 -0.41
C GLN A 246 -0.89 20.48 0.71
N VAL A 247 -0.64 20.00 1.93
CA VAL A 247 -0.30 20.90 3.05
C VAL A 247 1.05 21.57 2.81
N LEU A 248 2.05 20.85 2.29
CA LEU A 248 3.35 21.44 1.93
C LEU A 248 3.21 22.51 0.85
N ALA A 249 2.33 22.34 -0.16
CA ALA A 249 2.03 23.35 -1.16
C ALA A 249 1.39 24.59 -0.52
N HIS A 250 0.46 24.40 0.43
CA HIS A 250 -0.09 25.49 1.22
C HIS A 250 0.99 26.24 2.01
N PHE A 251 1.90 25.56 2.69
CA PHE A 251 3.00 26.19 3.41
C PHE A 251 3.99 26.94 2.49
N SER A 252 4.09 26.54 1.23
CA SER A 252 4.86 27.26 0.21
C SER A 252 4.11 28.46 -0.40
N GLY A 253 2.85 28.72 -0.01
CA GLY A 253 2.03 29.79 -0.55
C GLY A 253 1.46 29.53 -1.95
N GLU A 254 1.53 28.28 -2.44
CA GLU A 254 1.03 27.89 -3.77
C GLU A 254 -0.52 27.80 -3.79
N CYS A 255 -1.15 27.60 -2.64
CA CYS A 255 -2.60 27.54 -2.50
C CYS A 255 -3.04 27.91 -1.08
N THR A 256 -4.33 28.23 -0.93
CA THR A 256 -4.95 28.42 0.38
C THR A 256 -5.11 27.08 1.12
N GLU A 257 -5.33 27.12 2.43
CA GLU A 257 -5.62 25.92 3.22
C GLU A 257 -6.88 25.19 2.72
N GLU A 258 -7.92 25.94 2.37
CA GLU A 258 -9.17 25.38 1.84
C GLU A 258 -8.96 24.67 0.50
N GLU A 259 -8.14 25.23 -0.39
CA GLU A 259 -7.77 24.60 -1.66
C GLU A 259 -6.95 23.34 -1.44
N ALA A 260 -5.99 23.34 -0.51
CA ALA A 260 -5.21 22.17 -0.14
C ALA A 260 -6.10 21.03 0.39
N ARG A 261 -7.06 21.35 1.27
CA ARG A 261 -8.03 20.40 1.79
C ARG A 261 -8.93 19.85 0.68
N ALA A 262 -9.48 20.71 -0.18
CA ALA A 262 -10.31 20.28 -1.30
C ALA A 262 -9.55 19.40 -2.30
N GLU A 263 -8.28 19.73 -2.61
CA GLU A 263 -7.45 18.89 -3.48
C GLU A 263 -7.09 17.54 -2.81
N THR A 264 -6.89 17.52 -1.50
CA THR A 264 -6.67 16.26 -0.76
C THR A 264 -7.87 15.33 -0.92
N VAL A 265 -9.10 15.83 -0.79
CA VAL A 265 -10.32 15.05 -1.05
C VAL A 265 -10.34 14.51 -2.48
N ARG A 266 -10.13 15.38 -3.47
CA ARG A 266 -10.15 14.99 -4.89
C ARG A 266 -9.07 13.94 -5.22
N ALA A 267 -7.85 14.16 -4.74
CA ALA A 267 -6.72 13.25 -4.96
C ALA A 267 -6.94 11.89 -4.28
N THR A 268 -7.51 11.89 -3.07
CA THR A 268 -7.83 10.66 -2.33
C THR A 268 -8.94 9.87 -3.03
N LYS A 269 -9.97 10.51 -3.57
CA LYS A 269 -11.00 9.85 -4.40
C LYS A 269 -10.40 9.21 -5.66
N ARG A 270 -9.46 9.89 -6.34
CA ARG A 270 -8.72 9.32 -7.47
C ARG A 270 -7.84 8.13 -7.05
N PHE A 271 -7.20 8.24 -5.90
CA PHE A 271 -6.37 7.15 -5.34
C PHE A 271 -7.21 5.93 -5.01
N ALA A 272 -8.35 6.08 -4.35
CA ALA A 272 -9.28 5.00 -4.04
C ALA A 272 -9.73 4.23 -5.31
N ARG A 273 -10.02 4.94 -6.41
CA ARG A 273 -10.35 4.30 -7.71
C ARG A 273 -9.19 3.45 -8.25
N ARG A 274 -7.95 3.95 -8.13
CA ARG A 274 -6.77 3.18 -8.55
C ARG A 274 -6.57 1.94 -7.71
N GLN A 275 -6.79 2.03 -6.38
CA GLN A 275 -6.73 0.88 -5.47
C GLN A 275 -7.76 -0.18 -5.85
N GLU A 276 -9.03 0.20 -6.06
CA GLU A 276 -10.08 -0.73 -6.51
C GLU A 276 -9.72 -1.37 -7.83
N SER A 277 -9.32 -0.59 -8.84
CA SER A 277 -8.90 -1.11 -10.13
C SER A 277 -7.71 -2.05 -10.04
N TRP A 278 -6.80 -1.83 -9.10
CA TRP A 278 -5.67 -2.73 -8.86
C TRP A 278 -6.15 -4.07 -8.27
N PHE A 279 -6.87 -4.03 -7.16
CA PHE A 279 -7.30 -5.23 -6.45
C PHE A 279 -8.32 -6.05 -7.23
N ARG A 280 -9.20 -5.43 -8.03
CA ARG A 280 -10.19 -6.13 -8.88
C ARG A 280 -9.55 -7.01 -9.96
N ARG A 281 -8.26 -6.87 -10.26
CA ARG A 281 -7.54 -7.73 -11.21
C ARG A 281 -7.04 -9.04 -10.62
N ASP A 282 -7.06 -9.15 -9.30
CA ASP A 282 -6.63 -10.37 -8.60
C ASP A 282 -7.88 -11.19 -8.24
N GLU A 283 -8.09 -12.26 -8.98
CA GLU A 283 -9.25 -13.15 -8.83
C GLU A 283 -9.22 -13.97 -7.53
N ARG A 284 -8.09 -13.97 -6.81
CA ARG A 284 -7.95 -14.65 -5.50
C ARG A 284 -8.60 -13.88 -4.37
N ILE A 285 -9.04 -12.63 -4.60
CA ILE A 285 -9.64 -11.79 -3.57
C ILE A 285 -11.14 -12.08 -3.45
N HIS A 286 -11.54 -12.53 -2.27
CA HIS A 286 -12.94 -12.69 -1.90
C HIS A 286 -13.53 -11.33 -1.50
N TRP A 287 -14.41 -10.78 -2.32
CA TRP A 287 -15.00 -9.47 -2.09
C TRP A 287 -16.19 -9.53 -1.15
N LEU A 288 -16.11 -8.77 -0.08
CA LEU A 288 -17.13 -8.58 0.95
C LEU A 288 -17.77 -7.20 0.81
N GLU A 289 -19.04 -7.16 0.41
CA GLU A 289 -19.80 -5.92 0.34
C GLU A 289 -20.07 -5.39 1.75
N ARG A 290 -19.81 -4.09 1.95
CA ARG A 290 -20.09 -3.36 3.18
C ARG A 290 -20.94 -2.13 2.86
N PRO A 291 -22.26 -2.27 2.69
CA PRO A 291 -23.15 -1.14 2.46
C PRO A 291 -23.27 -0.24 3.70
N ALA A 292 -23.85 0.95 3.50
CA ALA A 292 -24.13 1.87 4.58
C ALA A 292 -24.98 1.22 5.68
N GLY A 293 -24.61 1.43 6.94
CA GLY A 293 -25.31 0.86 8.08
C GLY A 293 -25.12 -0.65 8.29
N ALA A 294 -24.26 -1.31 7.49
CA ALA A 294 -23.93 -2.71 7.73
C ALA A 294 -23.29 -2.90 9.12
N ASP A 295 -23.76 -3.89 9.86
CA ASP A 295 -23.19 -4.26 11.15
C ASP A 295 -21.74 -4.75 10.93
N PRO A 296 -20.75 -4.18 11.65
CA PRO A 296 -19.39 -4.70 11.62
C PRO A 296 -19.30 -6.18 12.01
N ALA A 297 -20.19 -6.68 12.86
CA ALA A 297 -20.24 -8.08 13.27
C ALA A 297 -20.59 -9.02 12.11
N ASP A 298 -21.52 -8.63 11.22
CA ASP A 298 -21.87 -9.41 10.02
C ASP A 298 -20.66 -9.52 9.06
N LEU A 299 -19.89 -8.43 8.89
CA LEU A 299 -18.71 -8.46 8.06
C LEU A 299 -17.63 -9.39 8.64
N LEU A 300 -17.46 -9.39 9.95
CA LEU A 300 -16.55 -10.29 10.65
C LEU A 300 -16.98 -11.75 10.50
N GLU A 301 -18.25 -12.07 10.73
CA GLU A 301 -18.81 -13.42 10.59
C GLU A 301 -18.61 -14.00 9.19
N ARG A 302 -18.95 -13.22 8.15
CA ARG A 302 -18.71 -13.62 6.75
C ARG A 302 -17.22 -13.81 6.43
N SER A 303 -16.37 -12.98 6.99
CA SER A 303 -14.92 -13.10 6.84
C SER A 303 -14.39 -14.39 7.47
N LEU A 304 -14.81 -14.71 8.70
CA LEU A 304 -14.40 -15.93 9.41
C LEU A 304 -14.87 -17.19 8.67
N LYS A 305 -16.11 -17.19 8.17
CA LYS A 305 -16.64 -18.28 7.36
C LYS A 305 -15.80 -18.53 6.10
N LEU A 306 -15.44 -17.49 5.36
CA LEU A 306 -14.56 -17.62 4.17
C LEU A 306 -13.19 -18.17 4.51
N ILE A 307 -12.63 -17.77 5.67
CA ILE A 307 -11.34 -18.29 6.14
C ILE A 307 -11.47 -19.78 6.46
N GLU A 308 -12.52 -20.19 7.16
CA GLU A 308 -12.77 -21.60 7.50
C GLU A 308 -12.98 -22.48 6.27
N GLU A 309 -13.73 -21.99 5.25
CA GLU A 309 -13.98 -22.70 4.00
C GLU A 309 -12.72 -22.84 3.11
N SER A 310 -11.69 -22.06 3.37
CA SER A 310 -10.45 -22.03 2.56
C SER A 310 -9.36 -22.97 3.10
N PHE A 311 -9.49 -23.54 4.31
CA PHE A 311 -8.51 -24.38 5.01
C PHE A 311 -9.12 -25.56 5.75
#